data_fde6a4bd63a6ad207f6a7f1c459ac5e6
#
_entry.id   fde6a4bd63a6ad207f6a7f1c459ac5e6
#
_cell.length_a   1.000
_cell.length_b   1.000
_cell.length_c   1.000
_cell.angle_alpha   90.00
_cell.angle_beta   90.00
_cell.angle_gamma   90.00
#
_symmetry.space_group_name_H-M   'P 1'
#
loop_
_entity.id
_entity.type
_entity.pdbx_description
1 polymer ?
#
loop_
_entity_poly.entity_id
_entity_poly.type
_entity_poly.pdbx_seq_one_letter_code
_entity_poly.pdbx_strand_id
1 'polypeptide(L)'
;MAVVMRIPLSAVFVLSVACSGASGGGSADVATPPPSAFPGSGGGGGGVSFGGAQDIGELRSILDRGDIPGPDTFDANGFFNEHYNAPAAASCGKLLCVASGLSVGRDWLTGAHQATLQLAIESTVDPKTFQRLPMNLVVVVDHSGSMASDGRLDKVKGGLHTMIDNLLDTDRLAIVEFDDQVDVDATFGSSLDRPALHAVVDSLQPRGATDIFDGLQQGFQLLGDVPASDRQNRVIFLSDGNATFGNTSQVAIMAMAKDRVQRGIGLTTIGVGNDFDVSLMRGLAEQGAGNFYFLEDPTAAKEVFTEELDYFMQPIALDIRLDATPGPGYQLGEAVGSHLWASEAGHGAIQIPAVFVASRTSQSGGDGRRGGGSMIFVHMTPVAGNTGRVADITLSFRTPGSQARVSQTVSLDYADDPKLTPEQPYLSSPQMAERFAMYNMFLGIRAATQATDLGCADAVLDATRDAAAAWNTTHEDPDLAADLMLVDQYLANIAAHGGGSYGGSGGARPPIGSCPTAIGPDGPPPPVDGVPIGIDDEPPPHYTGLACSTGGATGGLPILLAAAAAAGLRRRRRR
;
A
#
# COMPACT_ATOMS: atom_id res chain seq x y z
N MET A 1 19.67 57.36 -53.84
CA MET A 1 18.35 56.76 -54.19
C MET A 1 17.99 55.88 -53.01
N ALA A 2 17.21 56.44 -52.07
CA ALA A 2 16.77 55.73 -50.88
C ALA A 2 15.34 55.29 -51.10
N VAL A 3 15.10 53.97 -50.92
CA VAL A 3 13.74 53.40 -50.95
C VAL A 3 13.32 53.19 -49.48
N VAL A 4 12.35 53.98 -49.08
CA VAL A 4 11.69 53.86 -47.75
C VAL A 4 10.56 52.84 -47.88
N MET A 5 10.64 51.73 -47.15
CA MET A 5 9.62 50.73 -47.05
C MET A 5 8.75 50.98 -45.81
N ARG A 6 7.50 51.32 -46.04
CA ARG A 6 6.48 51.54 -45.02
C ARG A 6 5.90 50.19 -44.55
N ILE A 7 5.87 49.98 -43.23
CA ILE A 7 5.18 48.87 -42.57
C ILE A 7 3.81 49.37 -42.13
N PRO A 8 2.69 48.65 -42.35
CA PRO A 8 1.39 49.06 -41.86
C PRO A 8 1.19 48.57 -40.40
N LEU A 9 0.67 49.46 -39.57
CA LEU A 9 0.16 49.19 -38.21
C LEU A 9 -1.10 48.29 -38.37
N SER A 10 -1.07 47.10 -37.76
CA SER A 10 -2.26 46.29 -37.56
C SER A 10 -2.88 46.61 -36.21
N ALA A 11 -4.18 46.90 -36.29
CA ALA A 11 -5.02 47.30 -35.16
C ALA A 11 -5.16 46.18 -34.14
N VAL A 12 -4.98 46.54 -32.86
CA VAL A 12 -5.35 45.71 -31.71
C VAL A 12 -6.85 45.91 -31.47
N PHE A 13 -7.64 44.85 -31.70
CA PHE A 13 -9.05 44.81 -31.30
C PHE A 13 -9.09 44.42 -29.83
N VAL A 14 -9.50 45.35 -28.98
CA VAL A 14 -9.86 45.11 -27.59
C VAL A 14 -11.36 44.73 -27.58
N LEU A 15 -11.67 43.44 -27.34
CA LEU A 15 -13.03 43.03 -27.07
C LEU A 15 -13.35 43.29 -25.60
N SER A 16 -14.09 44.34 -25.32
CA SER A 16 -14.72 44.56 -24.03
C SER A 16 -16.01 43.75 -23.96
N VAL A 17 -16.01 42.69 -23.13
CA VAL A 17 -17.25 41.98 -22.75
C VAL A 17 -17.85 42.70 -21.57
N ALA A 18 -19.02 43.36 -21.81
CA ALA A 18 -19.84 43.98 -20.77
C ALA A 18 -20.58 42.88 -20.00
N CYS A 19 -20.38 42.77 -18.69
CA CYS A 19 -21.23 42.00 -17.79
C CYS A 19 -22.49 42.82 -17.51
N SER A 20 -23.63 42.49 -18.15
CA SER A 20 -24.95 42.98 -17.78
C SER A 20 -25.52 42.04 -16.71
N GLY A 21 -25.77 42.57 -15.51
CA GLY A 21 -26.48 41.87 -14.47
C GLY A 21 -27.98 41.74 -14.83
N ALA A 22 -28.47 40.51 -14.84
CA ALA A 22 -29.88 40.19 -14.81
C ALA A 22 -30.18 39.38 -13.54
N SER A 23 -30.89 39.99 -12.62
CA SER A 23 -31.51 39.31 -11.49
C SER A 23 -32.75 38.57 -12.02
N GLY A 24 -32.61 37.25 -12.16
CA GLY A 24 -33.72 36.37 -12.47
C GLY A 24 -33.53 35.09 -11.63
N GLY A 25 -34.41 34.89 -10.63
CA GLY A 25 -34.51 33.67 -9.87
C GLY A 25 -34.94 32.53 -10.79
N GLY A 26 -33.96 31.70 -11.14
CA GLY A 26 -34.15 30.40 -11.74
C GLY A 26 -33.42 29.40 -10.88
N SER A 27 -34.15 28.41 -10.37
CA SER A 27 -33.60 27.25 -9.71
C SER A 27 -32.55 26.66 -10.64
N ALA A 28 -31.26 26.80 -10.26
CA ALA A 28 -30.21 26.06 -10.94
C ALA A 28 -30.50 24.60 -10.65
N ASP A 29 -30.87 23.83 -11.66
CA ASP A 29 -30.75 22.39 -11.65
C ASP A 29 -29.29 22.09 -11.32
N VAL A 30 -29.05 21.72 -10.06
CA VAL A 30 -27.82 21.10 -9.63
C VAL A 30 -27.71 19.84 -10.48
N ALA A 31 -26.79 19.85 -11.44
CA ALA A 31 -26.44 18.65 -12.18
C ALA A 31 -26.17 17.57 -11.13
N THR A 32 -27.06 16.61 -11.02
CA THR A 32 -26.87 15.42 -10.22
C THR A 32 -25.57 14.81 -10.72
N PRO A 33 -24.58 14.55 -9.83
CA PRO A 33 -23.40 13.80 -10.23
C PRO A 33 -23.89 12.50 -10.88
N PRO A 34 -23.18 11.96 -11.88
CA PRO A 34 -23.54 10.69 -12.47
C PRO A 34 -23.77 9.67 -11.34
N PRO A 35 -24.78 8.79 -11.46
CA PRO A 35 -25.10 7.84 -10.39
C PRO A 35 -23.81 7.17 -9.99
N SER A 36 -23.48 7.24 -8.69
CA SER A 36 -22.33 6.55 -8.12
C SER A 36 -22.39 5.10 -8.62
N ALA A 37 -21.33 4.63 -9.27
CA ALA A 37 -21.23 3.26 -9.78
C ALA A 37 -21.34 2.20 -8.66
N PHE A 38 -21.55 2.64 -7.42
CA PHE A 38 -21.72 1.79 -6.26
C PHE A 38 -23.19 1.50 -6.02
N PRO A 39 -23.63 0.24 -6.09
CA PRO A 39 -25.00 -0.14 -5.76
C PRO A 39 -25.32 0.29 -4.32
N GLY A 40 -26.46 0.90 -4.14
CA GLY A 40 -26.96 1.31 -2.84
C GLY A 40 -27.04 0.14 -1.85
N SER A 41 -26.74 0.44 -0.61
CA SER A 41 -26.88 -0.30 0.64
C SER A 41 -27.81 -1.51 0.62
N GLY A 42 -27.34 -2.62 0.14
CA GLY A 42 -27.87 -3.94 0.45
C GLY A 42 -26.90 -4.59 1.43
N GLY A 43 -27.34 -4.92 2.61
CA GLY A 43 -26.70 -5.41 3.82
C GLY A 43 -25.53 -6.41 3.80
N GLY A 44 -24.59 -6.29 2.89
CA GLY A 44 -23.33 -6.99 2.92
C GLY A 44 -22.20 -5.98 3.00
N GLY A 45 -21.48 -5.92 4.11
CA GLY A 45 -20.25 -5.14 4.26
C GLY A 45 -19.04 -5.99 3.91
N GLY A 46 -17.95 -5.35 3.43
CA GLY A 46 -16.67 -5.99 3.14
C GLY A 46 -15.52 -5.30 3.85
N GLY A 47 -14.45 -6.04 4.14
CA GLY A 47 -13.19 -5.48 4.55
C GLY A 47 -12.58 -4.63 3.43
N VAL A 48 -11.54 -3.86 3.75
CA VAL A 48 -10.79 -3.07 2.76
C VAL A 48 -9.31 -3.42 2.83
N SER A 49 -8.61 -3.25 1.68
CA SER A 49 -7.16 -3.28 1.61
C SER A 49 -6.61 -1.88 1.40
N PHE A 50 -5.53 -1.54 2.11
CA PHE A 50 -4.85 -0.24 2.03
C PHE A 50 -3.82 -0.18 0.89
N GLY A 51 -3.63 -1.26 0.15
CA GLY A 51 -2.50 -1.44 -0.75
C GLY A 51 -1.23 -1.91 0.00
N GLY A 52 -0.08 -1.86 -0.68
CA GLY A 52 1.17 -2.39 -0.16
C GLY A 52 1.24 -3.92 -0.24
N ALA A 53 2.06 -4.56 0.60
CA ALA A 53 2.25 -6.01 0.58
C ALA A 53 0.94 -6.77 0.84
N GLN A 54 0.67 -7.76 -0.01
CA GLN A 54 -0.54 -8.58 0.07
C GLN A 54 -0.28 -10.01 0.57
N ASP A 55 1.00 -10.38 0.70
CA ASP A 55 1.42 -11.70 1.14
C ASP A 55 2.78 -11.68 1.84
N ILE A 56 3.16 -12.82 2.42
CA ILE A 56 4.49 -13.13 2.97
C ILE A 56 5.23 -14.16 2.11
N GLY A 57 4.99 -14.16 0.80
CA GLY A 57 5.54 -15.14 -0.14
C GLY A 57 7.06 -15.22 -0.11
N GLU A 58 7.75 -14.09 0.09
CA GLU A 58 9.21 -14.08 0.24
C GLU A 58 9.68 -14.90 1.45
N LEU A 59 9.07 -14.68 2.62
CA LEU A 59 9.37 -15.47 3.82
C LEU A 59 9.14 -16.97 3.57
N ARG A 60 8.02 -17.34 2.97
CA ARG A 60 7.72 -18.73 2.63
C ARG A 60 8.76 -19.33 1.69
N SER A 61 9.09 -18.61 0.63
CA SER A 61 10.10 -19.06 -0.35
C SER A 61 11.46 -19.30 0.29
N ILE A 62 11.88 -18.48 1.27
CA ILE A 62 13.10 -18.69 2.03
C ILE A 62 13.00 -19.96 2.88
N LEU A 63 11.90 -20.12 3.59
CA LEU A 63 11.66 -21.31 4.44
C LEU A 63 11.60 -22.60 3.62
N ASP A 64 10.98 -22.59 2.45
CA ASP A 64 10.85 -23.74 1.55
C ASP A 64 12.21 -24.22 1.01
N ARG A 65 13.16 -23.32 0.85
CA ARG A 65 14.55 -23.69 0.50
C ARG A 65 15.35 -24.24 1.66
N GLY A 66 14.79 -24.21 2.87
CA GLY A 66 15.49 -24.63 4.08
C GLY A 66 16.36 -23.53 4.69
N ASP A 67 16.28 -22.30 4.22
CA ASP A 67 17.05 -21.15 4.67
C ASP A 67 16.42 -20.48 5.90
N ILE A 68 17.14 -19.51 6.50
CA ILE A 68 16.70 -18.72 7.66
C ILE A 68 16.32 -17.31 7.20
N PRO A 69 15.06 -16.87 7.39
CA PRO A 69 14.61 -15.52 7.02
C PRO A 69 15.33 -14.43 7.82
N GLY A 70 15.69 -13.35 7.15
CA GLY A 70 16.23 -12.13 7.77
C GLY A 70 15.13 -11.10 8.13
N PRO A 71 15.50 -10.00 8.79
CA PRO A 71 14.54 -9.02 9.32
C PRO A 71 13.68 -8.33 8.26
N ASP A 72 14.21 -8.15 7.05
CA ASP A 72 13.51 -7.42 5.98
C ASP A 72 12.58 -8.30 5.13
N THR A 73 12.56 -9.62 5.40
CA THR A 73 11.81 -10.62 4.62
C THR A 73 10.39 -10.87 5.14
N PHE A 74 10.02 -10.26 6.27
CA PHE A 74 8.73 -10.45 6.91
C PHE A 74 7.99 -9.12 7.07
N ASP A 75 6.95 -8.93 6.27
CA ASP A 75 6.17 -7.72 6.22
C ASP A 75 4.86 -7.85 7.01
N ALA A 76 4.57 -6.87 7.86
CA ALA A 76 3.38 -6.86 8.69
C ALA A 76 2.09 -6.74 7.87
N ASN A 77 2.07 -5.86 6.88
CA ASN A 77 0.90 -5.65 6.04
C ASN A 77 0.60 -6.90 5.20
N GLY A 78 1.64 -7.52 4.63
CA GLY A 78 1.53 -8.79 3.92
C GLY A 78 0.98 -9.90 4.80
N PHE A 79 1.51 -10.04 6.02
CA PHE A 79 1.05 -11.03 6.98
C PHE A 79 -0.43 -10.83 7.36
N PHE A 80 -0.83 -9.59 7.66
CA PHE A 80 -2.22 -9.32 8.05
C PHE A 80 -3.19 -9.46 6.88
N ASN A 81 -2.79 -9.14 5.65
CA ASN A 81 -3.61 -9.33 4.46
C ASN A 81 -3.85 -10.79 4.09
N GLU A 82 -3.04 -11.72 4.58
CA GLU A 82 -3.27 -13.16 4.41
C GLU A 82 -4.32 -13.74 5.36
N HIS A 83 -4.74 -13.00 6.39
CA HIS A 83 -5.75 -13.43 7.34
C HIS A 83 -7.12 -12.93 6.93
N TYR A 84 -8.12 -13.80 7.04
CA TYR A 84 -9.50 -13.39 6.83
C TYR A 84 -9.96 -12.47 7.96
N ASN A 85 -10.27 -11.26 7.61
CA ASN A 85 -10.81 -10.29 8.56
C ASN A 85 -12.32 -10.21 8.39
N ALA A 86 -13.04 -11.02 9.18
CA ALA A 86 -14.50 -11.00 9.16
C ALA A 86 -15.01 -9.56 9.33
N PRO A 87 -15.65 -8.96 8.31
CA PRO A 87 -16.16 -7.60 8.44
C PRO A 87 -17.31 -7.58 9.44
N ALA A 88 -17.29 -6.62 10.37
CA ALA A 88 -18.51 -6.29 11.09
C ALA A 88 -19.47 -5.58 10.12
N ALA A 89 -20.77 -5.69 10.36
CA ALA A 89 -21.73 -5.02 9.50
C ALA A 89 -21.48 -3.50 9.55
N ALA A 90 -21.05 -2.91 8.43
CA ALA A 90 -20.80 -1.48 8.31
C ALA A 90 -22.06 -0.69 8.62
N SER A 91 -22.18 -0.15 9.83
CA SER A 91 -23.42 0.43 10.38
C SER A 91 -23.42 1.96 10.43
N CYS A 92 -22.34 2.62 9.98
CA CYS A 92 -22.21 4.07 10.10
C CYS A 92 -22.96 4.88 9.04
N GLY A 93 -23.57 4.22 8.05
CA GLY A 93 -24.31 4.89 6.97
C GLY A 93 -23.44 5.64 5.95
N LYS A 94 -22.12 5.39 5.92
CA LYS A 94 -21.16 5.97 4.99
C LYS A 94 -20.50 4.87 4.18
N LEU A 95 -19.82 5.23 3.08
CA LEU A 95 -19.12 4.27 2.22
C LEU A 95 -18.05 3.48 3.01
N LEU A 96 -17.27 4.17 3.82
CA LEU A 96 -16.29 3.57 4.73
C LEU A 96 -16.67 3.86 6.17
N CYS A 97 -16.49 2.88 7.03
CA CYS A 97 -16.73 2.96 8.47
C CYS A 97 -15.45 2.60 9.24
N VAL A 98 -15.22 3.29 10.36
CA VAL A 98 -14.18 2.88 11.32
C VAL A 98 -14.66 1.60 12.00
N ALA A 99 -13.83 0.57 11.94
CA ALA A 99 -14.04 -0.72 12.58
C ALA A 99 -12.91 -1.03 13.57
N SER A 100 -12.49 0.00 14.32
CA SER A 100 -11.41 -0.14 15.29
C SER A 100 -11.82 -0.98 16.48
N GLY A 101 -10.88 -1.77 16.99
CA GLY A 101 -11.03 -2.62 18.13
C GLY A 101 -9.94 -2.42 19.17
N LEU A 102 -10.15 -2.96 20.36
CA LEU A 102 -9.22 -2.92 21.48
C LEU A 102 -9.07 -4.31 22.07
N SER A 103 -7.83 -4.73 22.30
CA SER A 103 -7.49 -5.82 23.20
C SER A 103 -6.63 -5.31 24.36
N VAL A 104 -6.89 -5.80 25.57
CA VAL A 104 -6.05 -5.54 26.75
C VAL A 104 -5.73 -6.87 27.38
N GLY A 105 -4.45 -7.25 27.41
CA GLY A 105 -4.04 -8.56 27.85
C GLY A 105 -2.55 -8.61 28.14
N ARG A 106 -1.97 -9.80 28.00
CA ARG A 106 -0.53 -10.02 28.08
C ARG A 106 -0.03 -10.52 26.73
N ASP A 107 1.11 -10.02 26.31
CA ASP A 107 1.76 -10.59 25.14
C ASP A 107 2.22 -12.04 25.39
N TRP A 108 2.24 -12.85 24.35
CA TRP A 108 2.55 -14.27 24.47
C TRP A 108 4.02 -14.56 24.75
N LEU A 109 4.91 -13.62 24.43
CA LEU A 109 6.34 -13.83 24.56
C LEU A 109 6.85 -13.49 25.95
N THR A 110 6.55 -12.30 26.45
CA THR A 110 7.10 -11.78 27.70
C THR A 110 6.12 -11.87 28.85
N GLY A 111 4.83 -12.06 28.57
CA GLY A 111 3.75 -11.96 29.54
C GLY A 111 3.54 -10.53 30.05
N ALA A 112 4.14 -9.54 29.41
CA ALA A 112 3.95 -8.14 29.77
C ALA A 112 2.52 -7.69 29.49
N HIS A 113 1.99 -6.84 30.37
CA HIS A 113 0.67 -6.26 30.16
C HIS A 113 0.71 -5.24 29.02
N GLN A 114 -0.14 -5.44 28.02
CA GLN A 114 -0.25 -4.55 26.87
C GLN A 114 -1.70 -4.25 26.51
N ALA A 115 -1.92 -3.06 25.96
CA ALA A 115 -3.12 -2.72 25.24
C ALA A 115 -2.78 -2.56 23.75
N THR A 116 -3.59 -3.17 22.90
CA THR A 116 -3.39 -3.09 21.45
C THR A 116 -4.65 -2.52 20.81
N LEU A 117 -4.47 -1.39 20.14
CA LEU A 117 -5.50 -0.73 19.36
C LEU A 117 -5.41 -1.26 17.94
N GLN A 118 -6.49 -1.83 17.43
CA GLN A 118 -6.62 -2.15 16.02
C GLN A 118 -7.28 -0.98 15.30
N LEU A 119 -6.63 -0.48 14.26
CA LEU A 119 -7.19 0.46 13.31
C LEU A 119 -7.62 -0.31 12.06
N ALA A 120 -8.91 -0.43 11.85
CA ALA A 120 -9.47 -1.09 10.69
C ALA A 120 -10.57 -0.23 10.06
N ILE A 121 -10.77 -0.43 8.77
CA ILE A 121 -11.81 0.21 7.98
C ILE A 121 -12.67 -0.88 7.36
N GLU A 122 -13.96 -0.67 7.37
CA GLU A 122 -14.93 -1.51 6.68
C GLU A 122 -15.66 -0.71 5.61
N SER A 123 -16.04 -1.39 4.55
CA SER A 123 -16.82 -0.81 3.46
C SER A 123 -18.24 -1.33 3.46
N THR A 124 -19.19 -0.47 3.03
CA THR A 124 -20.56 -0.90 2.67
C THR A 124 -20.63 -1.56 1.30
N VAL A 125 -19.52 -1.62 0.55
CA VAL A 125 -19.45 -2.31 -0.74
C VAL A 125 -19.44 -3.81 -0.50
N ASP A 126 -20.38 -4.51 -1.13
CA ASP A 126 -20.40 -5.97 -1.12
C ASP A 126 -19.44 -6.51 -2.21
N PRO A 127 -18.36 -7.21 -1.83
CA PRO A 127 -17.41 -7.76 -2.80
C PRO A 127 -18.06 -8.68 -3.84
N LYS A 128 -19.10 -9.42 -3.47
CA LYS A 128 -19.79 -10.37 -4.36
C LYS A 128 -20.57 -9.71 -5.50
N THR A 129 -20.96 -8.46 -5.32
CA THR A 129 -21.76 -7.69 -6.30
C THR A 129 -20.98 -6.52 -6.89
N PHE A 130 -19.73 -6.33 -6.47
CA PHE A 130 -18.88 -5.26 -6.95
C PHE A 130 -18.58 -5.42 -8.44
N GLN A 131 -18.76 -4.36 -9.20
CA GLN A 131 -18.45 -4.29 -10.63
C GLN A 131 -17.45 -3.15 -10.85
N ARG A 132 -16.27 -3.49 -11.33
CA ARG A 132 -15.22 -2.52 -11.61
C ARG A 132 -15.50 -1.73 -12.89
N LEU A 133 -14.94 -0.55 -12.98
CA LEU A 133 -14.89 0.23 -14.22
C LEU A 133 -13.96 -0.46 -15.25
N PRO A 134 -14.16 -0.17 -16.55
CA PRO A 134 -13.18 -0.54 -17.56
C PRO A 134 -11.80 0.02 -17.23
N MET A 135 -10.74 -0.67 -17.63
CA MET A 135 -9.35 -0.29 -17.35
C MET A 135 -8.61 0.20 -18.59
N ASN A 136 -7.69 1.16 -18.38
CA ASN A 136 -6.50 1.36 -19.19
C ASN A 136 -5.33 0.80 -18.40
N LEU A 137 -4.83 -0.33 -18.79
CA LEU A 137 -3.78 -1.07 -18.10
C LEU A 137 -2.50 -1.04 -18.91
N VAL A 138 -1.39 -0.64 -18.30
CA VAL A 138 -0.07 -0.76 -18.87
C VAL A 138 0.71 -1.76 -18.03
N VAL A 139 1.20 -2.80 -18.66
CA VAL A 139 2.13 -3.75 -18.05
C VAL A 139 3.54 -3.36 -18.46
N VAL A 140 4.40 -3.17 -17.46
CA VAL A 140 5.83 -2.87 -17.64
C VAL A 140 6.60 -4.08 -17.15
N VAL A 141 7.24 -4.78 -18.07
CA VAL A 141 7.88 -6.08 -17.83
C VAL A 141 9.40 -5.94 -17.89
N ASP A 142 10.03 -6.29 -16.80
CA ASP A 142 11.46 -6.55 -16.76
C ASP A 142 11.79 -7.80 -17.59
N HIS A 143 12.63 -7.64 -18.59
CA HIS A 143 13.19 -8.75 -19.32
C HIS A 143 14.73 -8.74 -19.32
N SER A 144 15.32 -8.11 -18.30
CA SER A 144 16.77 -8.09 -18.08
C SER A 144 17.37 -9.50 -18.01
N GLY A 145 18.68 -9.59 -18.09
CA GLY A 145 19.39 -10.88 -18.16
C GLY A 145 19.13 -11.82 -16.97
N SER A 146 18.82 -11.28 -15.78
CA SER A 146 18.46 -12.06 -14.58
C SER A 146 17.16 -12.86 -14.75
N MET A 147 16.22 -12.37 -15.55
CA MET A 147 14.94 -13.03 -15.84
C MET A 147 15.08 -14.38 -16.56
N ALA A 148 16.30 -14.71 -17.08
CA ALA A 148 16.59 -16.03 -17.63
C ALA A 148 16.69 -17.13 -16.57
N SER A 149 16.92 -16.75 -15.30
CA SER A 149 17.15 -17.70 -14.21
C SER A 149 15.83 -18.28 -13.68
N ASP A 150 15.86 -19.52 -13.21
CA ASP A 150 14.78 -20.17 -12.45
C ASP A 150 13.39 -20.12 -13.10
N GLY A 151 13.32 -19.96 -14.44
CA GLY A 151 12.07 -19.84 -15.18
C GLY A 151 11.27 -18.59 -14.83
N ARG A 152 11.93 -17.51 -14.35
CA ARG A 152 11.28 -16.25 -13.93
C ARG A 152 10.43 -15.66 -15.04
N LEU A 153 11.00 -15.47 -16.24
CA LEU A 153 10.25 -14.93 -17.37
C LEU A 153 9.10 -15.85 -17.81
N ASP A 154 9.25 -17.18 -17.70
CA ASP A 154 8.18 -18.11 -18.02
C ASP A 154 7.01 -18.00 -17.04
N LYS A 155 7.28 -17.79 -15.74
CA LYS A 155 6.25 -17.51 -14.73
C LYS A 155 5.50 -16.22 -15.06
N VAL A 156 6.23 -15.16 -15.42
CA VAL A 156 5.65 -13.87 -15.84
C VAL A 156 4.78 -14.06 -17.07
N LYS A 157 5.28 -14.73 -18.12
CA LYS A 157 4.48 -15.03 -19.34
C LYS A 157 3.20 -15.78 -19.01
N GLY A 158 3.28 -16.81 -18.16
CA GLY A 158 2.10 -17.56 -17.71
C GLY A 158 1.06 -16.69 -17.00
N GLY A 159 1.53 -15.80 -16.12
CA GLY A 159 0.69 -14.82 -15.46
C GLY A 159 0.05 -13.82 -16.43
N LEU A 160 0.82 -13.28 -17.37
CA LEU A 160 0.33 -12.34 -18.38
C LEU A 160 -0.69 -12.99 -19.32
N HIS A 161 -0.47 -14.23 -19.74
CA HIS A 161 -1.48 -14.98 -20.51
C HIS A 161 -2.78 -15.11 -19.74
N THR A 162 -2.69 -15.50 -18.47
CA THR A 162 -3.84 -15.62 -17.58
C THR A 162 -4.57 -14.27 -17.44
N MET A 163 -3.82 -13.18 -17.24
CA MET A 163 -4.38 -11.84 -17.15
C MET A 163 -5.12 -11.45 -18.44
N ILE A 164 -4.50 -11.63 -19.61
CA ILE A 164 -5.08 -11.28 -20.92
C ILE A 164 -6.41 -12.00 -21.12
N ASP A 165 -6.49 -13.28 -20.73
CA ASP A 165 -7.72 -14.08 -20.84
C ASP A 165 -8.85 -13.59 -19.94
N ASN A 166 -8.52 -13.00 -18.77
CA ASN A 166 -9.48 -12.50 -17.78
C ASN A 166 -9.86 -11.02 -17.93
N LEU A 167 -9.20 -10.25 -18.80
CA LEU A 167 -9.60 -8.88 -19.08
C LEU A 167 -11.01 -8.83 -19.68
N LEU A 168 -11.78 -7.79 -19.35
CA LEU A 168 -13.06 -7.51 -20.00
C LEU A 168 -12.83 -6.99 -21.42
N ASP A 169 -13.77 -7.22 -22.35
CA ASP A 169 -13.66 -6.70 -23.72
C ASP A 169 -13.64 -5.16 -23.79
N THR A 170 -14.09 -4.51 -22.72
CA THR A 170 -14.04 -3.05 -22.55
C THR A 170 -12.69 -2.56 -22.03
N ASP A 171 -11.82 -3.42 -21.55
CA ASP A 171 -10.49 -3.06 -21.08
C ASP A 171 -9.54 -2.78 -22.24
N ARG A 172 -8.45 -2.07 -21.94
CA ARG A 172 -7.36 -1.78 -22.86
C ARG A 172 -6.05 -2.16 -22.20
N LEU A 173 -5.18 -2.81 -22.96
CA LEU A 173 -3.87 -3.23 -22.48
C LEU A 173 -2.79 -2.68 -23.40
N ALA A 174 -1.74 -2.13 -22.78
CA ALA A 174 -0.47 -1.84 -23.43
C ALA A 174 0.64 -2.62 -22.73
N ILE A 175 1.68 -3.01 -23.44
CA ILE A 175 2.82 -3.78 -22.94
C ILE A 175 4.09 -3.00 -23.27
N VAL A 176 4.91 -2.79 -22.24
CA VAL A 176 6.24 -2.18 -22.29
C VAL A 176 7.21 -3.21 -21.77
N GLU A 177 8.24 -3.54 -22.52
CA GLU A 177 9.39 -4.30 -22.03
C GLU A 177 10.56 -3.35 -21.74
N PHE A 178 11.36 -3.67 -20.74
CA PHE A 178 12.56 -2.89 -20.43
C PHE A 178 13.72 -3.76 -19.98
N ASP A 179 14.92 -3.34 -20.40
CA ASP A 179 16.22 -3.80 -19.93
C ASP A 179 17.14 -2.58 -19.72
N ASP A 180 18.24 -2.39 -20.47
CA ASP A 180 18.97 -1.13 -20.64
C ASP A 180 18.38 -0.25 -21.76
N GLN A 181 17.30 -0.70 -22.38
CA GLN A 181 16.47 0.00 -23.35
C GLN A 181 14.99 -0.21 -22.98
N VAL A 182 14.12 0.62 -23.55
CA VAL A 182 12.67 0.51 -23.30
C VAL A 182 11.97 0.42 -24.65
N ASP A 183 11.23 -0.66 -24.84
CA ASP A 183 10.44 -0.91 -26.05
C ASP A 183 8.94 -0.98 -25.71
N VAL A 184 8.10 -0.47 -26.62
CA VAL A 184 6.63 -0.52 -26.50
C VAL A 184 6.11 -1.54 -27.50
N ASP A 185 5.82 -2.76 -27.02
CA ASP A 185 5.45 -3.89 -27.89
C ASP A 185 3.96 -3.88 -28.24
N ALA A 186 3.13 -3.33 -27.36
CA ALA A 186 1.72 -3.14 -27.63
C ALA A 186 1.23 -1.80 -27.08
N THR A 187 0.41 -1.09 -27.85
CA THR A 187 -0.27 0.15 -27.45
C THR A 187 -1.77 -0.06 -27.34
N PHE A 188 -2.45 0.89 -26.72
CA PHE A 188 -3.91 0.84 -26.59
C PHE A 188 -4.60 0.80 -27.96
N GLY A 189 -5.27 -0.32 -28.26
CA GLY A 189 -6.12 -0.46 -29.43
C GLY A 189 -7.52 0.11 -29.23
N SER A 190 -8.32 0.14 -30.30
CA SER A 190 -9.74 0.46 -30.24
C SER A 190 -10.57 -0.66 -29.59
N SER A 191 -10.04 -1.89 -29.61
CA SER A 191 -10.59 -3.09 -28.98
C SER A 191 -9.44 -3.94 -28.44
N LEU A 192 -9.75 -4.85 -27.50
CA LEU A 192 -8.80 -5.79 -26.95
C LEU A 192 -8.53 -6.92 -27.97
N ASP A 193 -7.30 -6.96 -28.51
CA ASP A 193 -6.84 -8.01 -29.45
C ASP A 193 -6.02 -9.05 -28.68
N ARG A 194 -6.70 -10.00 -28.00
CA ARG A 194 -6.05 -11.03 -27.20
C ARG A 194 -5.02 -11.85 -27.98
N PRO A 195 -5.30 -12.34 -29.23
CA PRO A 195 -4.31 -13.08 -30.00
C PRO A 195 -3.01 -12.30 -30.25
N ALA A 196 -3.11 -11.01 -30.57
CA ALA A 196 -1.93 -10.17 -30.78
C ALA A 196 -1.16 -9.96 -29.47
N LEU A 197 -1.86 -9.74 -28.35
CA LEU A 197 -1.26 -9.57 -27.01
C LEU A 197 -0.56 -10.86 -26.54
N HIS A 198 -1.15 -12.03 -26.74
CA HIS A 198 -0.49 -13.30 -26.46
C HIS A 198 0.79 -13.48 -27.28
N ALA A 199 0.78 -13.12 -28.59
CA ALA A 199 1.96 -13.20 -29.42
C ALA A 199 3.09 -12.26 -28.94
N VAL A 200 2.75 -11.07 -28.44
CA VAL A 200 3.72 -10.15 -27.82
C VAL A 200 4.33 -10.81 -26.57
N VAL A 201 3.52 -11.36 -25.67
CA VAL A 201 4.03 -12.04 -24.46
C VAL A 201 4.94 -13.22 -24.81
N ASP A 202 4.59 -14.01 -25.83
CA ASP A 202 5.41 -15.13 -26.30
C ASP A 202 6.78 -14.67 -26.82
N SER A 203 6.86 -13.46 -27.40
CA SER A 203 8.08 -12.92 -28.00
C SER A 203 9.10 -12.39 -26.98
N LEU A 204 8.73 -12.12 -25.74
CA LEU A 204 9.63 -11.61 -24.70
C LEU A 204 10.84 -12.55 -24.53
N GLN A 205 12.04 -11.98 -24.47
CA GLN A 205 13.30 -12.74 -24.30
C GLN A 205 14.22 -12.00 -23.32
N PRO A 206 14.93 -12.70 -22.42
CA PRO A 206 15.83 -12.05 -21.48
C PRO A 206 17.03 -11.41 -22.18
N ARG A 207 17.35 -10.16 -21.84
CA ARG A 207 18.54 -9.44 -22.35
C ARG A 207 18.90 -8.25 -21.46
N GLY A 208 20.09 -7.68 -21.62
CA GLY A 208 20.46 -6.36 -21.08
C GLY A 208 20.61 -6.26 -19.56
N ALA A 209 20.61 -5.04 -19.08
CA ALA A 209 20.65 -4.63 -17.67
C ALA A 209 19.22 -4.21 -17.21
N THR A 210 19.07 -3.47 -16.08
CA THR A 210 17.75 -3.18 -15.50
C THR A 210 17.58 -1.67 -15.29
N ASP A 211 16.89 -0.96 -16.21
CA ASP A 211 16.51 0.45 -16.07
C ASP A 211 15.06 0.62 -15.62
N ILE A 212 14.85 0.47 -14.32
CA ILE A 212 13.52 0.61 -13.70
C ILE A 212 12.91 1.99 -13.96
N PHE A 213 13.74 3.05 -13.90
CA PHE A 213 13.24 4.42 -14.01
C PHE A 213 12.62 4.68 -15.37
N ASP A 214 13.35 4.38 -16.45
CA ASP A 214 12.88 4.66 -17.81
C ASP A 214 11.74 3.72 -18.20
N GLY A 215 11.75 2.44 -17.75
CA GLY A 215 10.65 1.50 -17.93
C GLY A 215 9.34 2.00 -17.32
N LEU A 216 9.37 2.40 -16.05
CA LEU A 216 8.20 2.97 -15.37
C LEU A 216 7.77 4.30 -15.99
N GLN A 217 8.71 5.18 -16.34
CA GLN A 217 8.41 6.45 -16.99
C GLN A 217 7.63 6.23 -18.29
N GLN A 218 8.07 5.29 -19.13
CA GLN A 218 7.39 4.95 -20.39
C GLN A 218 5.98 4.38 -20.12
N GLY A 219 5.84 3.50 -19.13
CA GLY A 219 4.54 2.97 -18.74
C GLY A 219 3.55 4.08 -18.35
N PHE A 220 4.00 5.02 -17.53
CA PHE A 220 3.18 6.16 -17.16
C PHE A 220 2.87 7.11 -18.32
N GLN A 221 3.81 7.31 -19.24
CA GLN A 221 3.61 8.18 -20.41
C GLN A 221 2.50 7.66 -21.34
N LEU A 222 2.34 6.35 -21.48
CA LEU A 222 1.26 5.75 -22.27
C LEU A 222 -0.13 6.07 -21.74
N LEU A 223 -0.28 6.27 -20.41
CA LEU A 223 -1.53 6.70 -19.79
C LEU A 223 -1.76 8.22 -19.86
N GLY A 224 -0.72 8.98 -20.19
CA GLY A 224 -0.77 10.42 -20.37
C GLY A 224 -0.82 11.22 -19.07
N ASP A 225 -0.77 12.55 -19.21
CA ASP A 225 -0.81 13.47 -18.06
C ASP A 225 -2.23 13.73 -17.53
N VAL A 226 -3.25 13.46 -18.34
CA VAL A 226 -4.67 13.56 -17.98
C VAL A 226 -5.32 12.22 -18.32
N PRO A 227 -5.28 11.28 -17.36
CA PRO A 227 -5.86 9.96 -17.58
C PRO A 227 -7.37 10.03 -17.76
N ALA A 228 -7.93 9.02 -18.45
CA ALA A 228 -9.37 8.95 -18.70
C ALA A 228 -10.14 8.82 -17.37
N SER A 229 -11.14 9.67 -17.17
CA SER A 229 -11.91 9.71 -15.91
C SER A 229 -13.03 8.65 -15.82
N ASP A 230 -13.39 8.04 -16.93
CA ASP A 230 -14.41 6.99 -17.05
C ASP A 230 -13.83 5.58 -16.97
N ARG A 231 -12.52 5.46 -16.73
CA ARG A 231 -11.75 4.22 -16.64
C ARG A 231 -10.80 4.25 -15.46
N GLN A 232 -10.41 3.09 -14.98
CA GLN A 232 -9.26 2.96 -14.10
C GLN A 232 -7.99 3.02 -14.93
N ASN A 233 -7.01 3.80 -14.47
CA ASN A 233 -5.73 3.97 -15.14
C ASN A 233 -4.65 3.40 -14.22
N ARG A 234 -3.95 2.35 -14.66
CA ARG A 234 -3.01 1.63 -13.80
C ARG A 234 -1.81 1.10 -14.57
N VAL A 235 -0.67 1.14 -13.90
CA VAL A 235 0.54 0.43 -14.29
C VAL A 235 0.68 -0.81 -13.41
N ILE A 236 0.98 -1.96 -14.01
CA ILE A 236 1.49 -3.15 -13.34
C ILE A 236 2.96 -3.26 -13.70
N PHE A 237 3.83 -3.25 -12.70
CA PHE A 237 5.27 -3.33 -12.86
C PHE A 237 5.77 -4.69 -12.35
N LEU A 238 6.44 -5.45 -13.24
CA LEU A 238 7.01 -6.75 -12.90
C LEU A 238 8.53 -6.69 -13.04
N SER A 239 9.27 -7.07 -11.99
CA SER A 239 10.72 -7.11 -12.00
C SER A 239 11.28 -8.17 -11.06
N ASP A 240 12.43 -8.74 -11.41
CA ASP A 240 13.21 -9.69 -10.60
C ASP A 240 14.48 -9.08 -10.03
N GLY A 241 14.72 -7.80 -10.26
CA GLY A 241 16.02 -7.20 -9.98
C GLY A 241 16.01 -5.86 -9.29
N ASN A 242 17.24 -5.42 -9.04
CA ASN A 242 17.55 -4.08 -8.58
C ASN A 242 17.81 -3.18 -9.79
N ALA A 243 17.54 -1.89 -9.67
CA ALA A 243 17.94 -0.92 -10.68
C ALA A 243 19.47 -0.93 -10.84
N THR A 244 19.98 -1.38 -11.99
CA THR A 244 21.41 -1.48 -12.29
C THR A 244 21.87 -0.56 -13.41
N PHE A 245 20.94 0.05 -14.12
CA PHE A 245 21.20 0.95 -15.25
C PHE A 245 20.33 2.21 -15.18
N GLY A 246 20.69 3.25 -15.90
CA GLY A 246 19.96 4.50 -15.96
C GLY A 246 19.92 5.24 -14.62
N ASN A 247 18.76 5.74 -14.25
CA ASN A 247 18.55 6.39 -12.94
C ASN A 247 18.21 5.36 -11.87
N THR A 248 19.21 4.94 -11.09
CA THR A 248 19.06 3.95 -10.01
C THR A 248 18.63 4.56 -8.66
N SER A 249 18.33 5.85 -8.61
CA SER A 249 17.89 6.51 -7.38
C SER A 249 16.49 6.07 -6.98
N GLN A 250 16.38 5.31 -5.90
CA GLN A 250 15.10 4.92 -5.33
C GLN A 250 14.19 6.12 -5.05
N VAL A 251 14.79 7.21 -4.52
CA VAL A 251 14.07 8.48 -4.26
C VAL A 251 13.45 9.05 -5.53
N ALA A 252 14.16 9.04 -6.66
CA ALA A 252 13.64 9.55 -7.92
C ALA A 252 12.52 8.64 -8.47
N ILE A 253 12.70 7.33 -8.38
CA ILE A 253 11.71 6.33 -8.82
C ILE A 253 10.42 6.47 -8.00
N MET A 254 10.54 6.56 -6.68
CA MET A 254 9.41 6.75 -5.75
C MET A 254 8.68 8.08 -5.97
N ALA A 255 9.43 9.18 -6.16
CA ALA A 255 8.85 10.50 -6.42
C ALA A 255 8.03 10.53 -7.71
N MET A 256 8.51 9.84 -8.77
CA MET A 256 7.78 9.70 -10.03
C MET A 256 6.46 8.95 -9.82
N ALA A 257 6.47 7.82 -9.12
CA ALA A 257 5.26 7.05 -8.83
C ALA A 257 4.24 7.90 -8.05
N LYS A 258 4.68 8.60 -7.00
CA LYS A 258 3.83 9.47 -6.19
C LYS A 258 3.18 10.59 -7.02
N ASP A 259 3.94 11.25 -7.92
CA ASP A 259 3.39 12.28 -8.83
C ASP A 259 2.28 11.72 -9.72
N ARG A 260 2.46 10.49 -10.25
CA ARG A 260 1.47 9.87 -11.14
C ARG A 260 0.19 9.45 -10.42
N VAL A 261 0.30 9.01 -9.17
CA VAL A 261 -0.87 8.71 -8.32
C VAL A 261 -1.71 9.95 -8.07
N GLN A 262 -1.08 11.09 -7.80
CA GLN A 262 -1.79 12.37 -7.63
C GLN A 262 -2.59 12.77 -8.88
N ARG A 263 -2.18 12.27 -10.06
CA ARG A 263 -2.88 12.46 -11.33
C ARG A 263 -3.93 11.37 -11.62
N GLY A 264 -4.11 10.40 -10.75
CA GLY A 264 -5.10 9.33 -10.88
C GLY A 264 -4.61 8.08 -11.62
N ILE A 265 -3.28 7.84 -11.66
CA ILE A 265 -2.68 6.62 -12.21
C ILE A 265 -2.14 5.78 -11.05
N GLY A 266 -2.72 4.62 -10.81
CA GLY A 266 -2.24 3.68 -9.79
C GLY A 266 -1.06 2.84 -10.27
N LEU A 267 -0.24 2.33 -9.32
CA LEU A 267 0.90 1.44 -9.60
C LEU A 267 0.83 0.20 -8.70
N THR A 268 0.72 -0.96 -9.31
CA THR A 268 0.87 -2.27 -8.66
C THR A 268 2.24 -2.84 -9.04
N THR A 269 2.93 -3.44 -8.09
CA THR A 269 4.25 -4.05 -8.30
C THR A 269 4.21 -5.54 -8.03
N ILE A 270 4.92 -6.31 -8.83
CA ILE A 270 5.03 -7.76 -8.71
C ILE A 270 6.51 -8.14 -8.74
N GLY A 271 7.01 -8.65 -7.63
CA GLY A 271 8.36 -9.18 -7.52
C GLY A 271 8.43 -10.61 -8.01
N VAL A 272 9.49 -10.96 -8.76
CA VAL A 272 9.68 -12.28 -9.37
C VAL A 272 11.04 -12.83 -8.94
N GLY A 273 11.08 -14.03 -8.39
CA GLY A 273 12.33 -14.59 -7.86
C GLY A 273 12.70 -13.99 -6.51
N ASN A 274 13.94 -14.18 -6.04
CA ASN A 274 14.35 -13.86 -4.67
C ASN A 274 15.40 -12.75 -4.56
N ASP A 275 15.78 -12.12 -5.68
CA ASP A 275 16.93 -11.22 -5.73
C ASP A 275 16.55 -9.75 -5.98
N PHE A 276 15.25 -9.43 -6.00
CA PHE A 276 14.77 -8.07 -6.24
C PHE A 276 14.81 -7.19 -4.98
N ASP A 277 14.73 -5.88 -5.17
CA ASP A 277 14.63 -4.92 -4.08
C ASP A 277 13.18 -4.88 -3.53
N VAL A 278 12.92 -5.71 -2.52
CA VAL A 278 11.61 -5.81 -1.86
C VAL A 278 11.17 -4.47 -1.30
N SER A 279 12.09 -3.71 -0.70
CA SER A 279 11.80 -2.41 -0.10
C SER A 279 11.33 -1.40 -1.14
N LEU A 280 12.00 -1.36 -2.30
CA LEU A 280 11.60 -0.50 -3.42
C LEU A 280 10.24 -0.91 -3.98
N MET A 281 10.05 -2.20 -4.27
CA MET A 281 8.80 -2.71 -4.88
C MET A 281 7.59 -2.48 -3.98
N ARG A 282 7.73 -2.77 -2.69
CA ARG A 282 6.70 -2.53 -1.67
C ARG A 282 6.40 -1.03 -1.51
N GLY A 283 7.44 -0.22 -1.37
CA GLY A 283 7.27 1.23 -1.23
C GLY A 283 6.64 1.89 -2.47
N LEU A 284 6.97 1.42 -3.67
CA LEU A 284 6.32 1.85 -4.92
C LEU A 284 4.83 1.53 -4.91
N ALA A 285 4.43 0.33 -4.47
CA ALA A 285 3.03 -0.05 -4.37
C ALA A 285 2.27 0.79 -3.34
N GLU A 286 2.80 0.96 -2.13
CA GLU A 286 2.17 1.75 -1.07
C GLU A 286 1.96 3.21 -1.49
N GLN A 287 2.99 3.85 -2.05
CA GLN A 287 2.88 5.23 -2.55
C GLN A 287 2.16 5.31 -3.89
N GLY A 288 2.16 4.19 -4.63
CA GLY A 288 1.54 4.01 -5.93
C GLY A 288 0.02 3.82 -5.89
N ALA A 289 -0.64 3.88 -4.74
CA ALA A 289 -2.05 3.50 -4.59
C ALA A 289 -2.33 2.14 -5.24
N GLY A 290 -1.50 1.15 -4.92
CA GLY A 290 -1.57 -0.21 -5.47
C GLY A 290 -1.05 -1.25 -4.50
N ASN A 291 -0.91 -2.47 -4.97
CA ASN A 291 -0.52 -3.62 -4.19
C ASN A 291 0.86 -4.12 -4.59
N PHE A 292 1.56 -4.72 -3.66
CA PHE A 292 2.78 -5.48 -3.91
C PHE A 292 2.48 -6.97 -3.73
N TYR A 293 2.90 -7.77 -4.70
CA TYR A 293 2.80 -9.22 -4.71
C TYR A 293 4.15 -9.86 -4.96
N PHE A 294 4.34 -11.02 -4.37
CA PHE A 294 5.47 -11.88 -4.68
C PHE A 294 5.00 -13.06 -5.55
N LEU A 295 5.62 -13.22 -6.72
CA LEU A 295 5.29 -14.30 -7.66
C LEU A 295 6.18 -15.51 -7.39
N GLU A 296 5.80 -16.31 -6.39
CA GLU A 296 6.55 -17.48 -5.97
C GLU A 296 6.37 -18.67 -6.92
N ASP A 297 5.14 -18.93 -7.35
CA ASP A 297 4.80 -20.09 -8.16
C ASP A 297 3.61 -19.83 -9.12
N PRO A 298 3.23 -20.79 -9.99
CA PRO A 298 2.08 -20.65 -10.89
C PRO A 298 0.74 -20.47 -10.17
N THR A 299 0.58 -20.96 -8.92
CA THR A 299 -0.66 -20.80 -8.14
C THR A 299 -0.80 -19.36 -7.69
N ALA A 300 0.28 -18.78 -7.17
CA ALA A 300 0.35 -17.36 -6.84
C ALA A 300 0.05 -16.48 -8.07
N ALA A 301 0.61 -16.84 -9.24
CA ALA A 301 0.32 -16.16 -10.49
C ALA A 301 -1.18 -16.19 -10.84
N LYS A 302 -1.80 -17.36 -10.72
CA LYS A 302 -3.24 -17.50 -10.98
C LYS A 302 -4.06 -16.64 -10.02
N GLU A 303 -3.78 -16.71 -8.72
CA GLU A 303 -4.48 -15.93 -7.71
C GLU A 303 -4.37 -14.42 -8.00
N VAL A 304 -3.15 -13.90 -8.21
CA VAL A 304 -2.90 -12.48 -8.48
C VAL A 304 -3.57 -12.01 -9.77
N PHE A 305 -3.45 -12.77 -10.86
CA PHE A 305 -3.94 -12.35 -12.16
C PHE A 305 -5.38 -12.76 -12.51
N THR A 306 -6.08 -13.47 -11.63
CA THR A 306 -7.50 -13.80 -11.79
C THR A 306 -8.36 -13.31 -10.65
N GLU A 307 -8.05 -13.71 -9.43
CA GLU A 307 -8.96 -13.51 -8.30
C GLU A 307 -8.86 -12.10 -7.72
N GLU A 308 -7.65 -11.51 -7.76
CA GLU A 308 -7.43 -10.18 -7.19
C GLU A 308 -7.54 -9.04 -8.20
N LEU A 309 -7.41 -9.32 -9.50
CA LEU A 309 -7.45 -8.30 -10.56
C LEU A 309 -8.73 -7.44 -10.51
N ASP A 310 -9.87 -8.07 -10.21
CA ASP A 310 -11.17 -7.39 -10.18
C ASP A 310 -11.35 -6.47 -8.95
N TYR A 311 -10.70 -6.80 -7.82
CA TYR A 311 -10.90 -6.07 -6.57
C TYR A 311 -9.87 -4.97 -6.36
N PHE A 312 -8.59 -5.26 -6.63
CA PHE A 312 -7.49 -4.34 -6.34
C PHE A 312 -7.21 -3.31 -7.44
N MET A 313 -7.92 -3.41 -8.55
CA MET A 313 -7.73 -2.45 -9.64
C MET A 313 -8.53 -1.18 -9.49
N GLN A 314 -9.61 -1.19 -8.70
CA GLN A 314 -10.46 -0.02 -8.53
C GLN A 314 -10.51 0.45 -7.09
N PRO A 315 -9.95 1.63 -6.76
CA PRO A 315 -10.10 2.22 -5.45
C PRO A 315 -11.56 2.62 -5.18
N ILE A 316 -12.06 2.28 -4.01
CA ILE A 316 -13.40 2.69 -3.55
C ILE A 316 -13.36 4.03 -2.82
N ALA A 317 -12.22 4.40 -2.26
CA ALA A 317 -11.99 5.71 -1.67
C ALA A 317 -10.54 6.14 -1.87
N LEU A 318 -10.30 7.44 -1.82
CA LEU A 318 -9.01 8.10 -2.05
C LEU A 318 -8.68 9.02 -0.87
N ASP A 319 -7.37 9.31 -0.70
CA ASP A 319 -6.88 10.28 0.27
C ASP A 319 -7.46 10.00 1.67
N ILE A 320 -7.24 8.78 2.11
CA ILE A 320 -7.73 8.29 3.40
C ILE A 320 -6.76 8.73 4.49
N ARG A 321 -7.29 9.31 5.55
CA ARG A 321 -6.55 9.62 6.75
C ARG A 321 -7.21 8.98 7.96
N LEU A 322 -6.43 8.24 8.73
CA LEU A 322 -6.77 7.73 10.04
C LEU A 322 -5.92 8.43 11.09
N ASP A 323 -6.57 9.07 12.04
CA ASP A 323 -5.94 9.73 13.18
C ASP A 323 -6.29 8.98 14.46
N ALA A 324 -5.30 8.74 15.31
CA ALA A 324 -5.48 8.16 16.64
C ALA A 324 -5.00 9.15 17.70
N THR A 325 -5.90 9.57 18.58
CA THR A 325 -5.61 10.44 19.71
C THR A 325 -5.79 9.64 20.99
N PRO A 326 -4.72 9.43 21.80
CA PRO A 326 -4.81 8.67 23.04
C PRO A 326 -5.64 9.40 24.09
N GLY A 327 -6.38 8.63 24.88
CA GLY A 327 -7.04 9.12 26.07
C GLY A 327 -6.06 9.43 27.21
N PRO A 328 -6.50 10.10 28.28
CA PRO A 328 -5.61 10.59 29.35
C PRO A 328 -4.83 9.51 30.09
N GLY A 329 -5.32 8.26 30.06
CA GLY A 329 -4.70 7.10 30.72
C GLY A 329 -3.75 6.29 29.84
N TYR A 330 -3.44 6.75 28.62
CA TYR A 330 -2.68 5.98 27.64
C TYR A 330 -1.69 6.83 26.87
N GLN A 331 -0.66 6.19 26.38
CA GLN A 331 0.30 6.76 25.43
C GLN A 331 0.33 5.88 24.18
N LEU A 332 0.43 6.52 23.01
CA LEU A 332 0.67 5.82 21.75
C LEU A 332 2.12 5.33 21.72
N GLY A 333 2.27 4.04 21.43
CA GLY A 333 3.54 3.43 21.09
C GLY A 333 3.66 3.24 19.58
N GLU A 334 4.44 2.22 19.20
CA GLU A 334 4.68 1.86 17.82
C GLU A 334 3.44 1.27 17.15
N ALA A 335 3.34 1.48 15.84
CA ALA A 335 2.33 0.83 15.02
C ALA A 335 2.98 -0.12 14.03
N VAL A 336 2.27 -1.19 13.69
CA VAL A 336 2.64 -2.15 12.65
C VAL A 336 1.46 -2.38 11.70
N GLY A 337 1.76 -2.77 10.46
CA GLY A 337 0.77 -3.00 9.40
C GLY A 337 0.76 -1.90 8.34
N SER A 338 1.59 -0.88 8.45
CA SER A 338 1.89 0.07 7.39
C SER A 338 3.12 0.90 7.71
N HIS A 339 3.96 1.13 6.70
CA HIS A 339 5.13 2.02 6.78
C HIS A 339 4.76 3.51 6.71
N LEU A 340 3.49 3.82 6.46
CA LEU A 340 2.99 5.20 6.34
C LEU A 340 2.55 5.79 7.68
N TRP A 341 2.66 5.03 8.79
CA TRP A 341 2.31 5.52 10.11
C TRP A 341 3.31 6.55 10.61
N ALA A 342 2.79 7.66 11.12
CA ALA A 342 3.58 8.68 11.79
C ALA A 342 2.99 8.99 13.16
N SER A 343 3.84 9.10 14.20
CA SER A 343 3.42 9.52 15.53
C SER A 343 4.21 10.74 15.97
N GLU A 344 3.53 11.76 16.46
CA GLU A 344 4.14 13.00 16.94
C GLU A 344 3.37 13.53 18.16
N ALA A 345 4.08 13.89 19.22
CA ALA A 345 3.56 14.60 20.42
C ALA A 345 2.28 13.96 21.04
N GLY A 346 2.17 12.63 21.01
CA GLY A 346 1.01 11.93 21.57
C GLY A 346 -0.19 11.84 20.63
N HIS A 347 0.01 12.06 19.35
CA HIS A 347 -0.95 11.87 18.27
C HIS A 347 -0.33 10.97 17.21
N GLY A 348 -1.10 10.03 16.67
CA GLY A 348 -0.65 9.17 15.59
C GLY A 348 -1.57 9.31 14.39
N ALA A 349 -1.01 9.27 13.20
CA ALA A 349 -1.78 9.33 11.97
C ALA A 349 -1.17 8.47 10.87
N ILE A 350 -2.03 8.03 9.96
CA ILE A 350 -1.62 7.43 8.70
C ILE A 350 -2.39 8.08 7.56
N GLN A 351 -1.69 8.33 6.47
CA GLN A 351 -2.29 8.80 5.22
C GLN A 351 -2.11 7.75 4.14
N ILE A 352 -3.21 7.18 3.66
CA ILE A 352 -3.26 6.10 2.68
C ILE A 352 -3.79 6.68 1.37
N PRO A 353 -3.07 6.55 0.24
CA PRO A 353 -3.50 7.13 -1.03
C PRO A 353 -4.85 6.61 -1.53
N ALA A 354 -5.10 5.31 -1.38
CA ALA A 354 -6.32 4.67 -1.82
C ALA A 354 -6.65 3.44 -0.98
N VAL A 355 -7.92 3.07 -0.92
CA VAL A 355 -8.37 1.79 -0.38
C VAL A 355 -9.22 1.04 -1.40
N PHE A 356 -9.13 -0.28 -1.35
CA PHE A 356 -9.76 -1.23 -2.26
C PHE A 356 -10.69 -2.15 -1.48
N VAL A 357 -11.61 -2.82 -2.17
CA VAL A 357 -12.42 -3.88 -1.57
C VAL A 357 -11.51 -5.08 -1.28
N ALA A 358 -11.59 -5.65 -0.09
CA ALA A 358 -10.91 -6.90 0.19
C ALA A 358 -11.56 -8.03 -0.63
N SER A 359 -10.75 -8.86 -1.27
CA SER A 359 -11.23 -9.91 -2.19
C SER A 359 -11.73 -11.15 -1.44
N ARG A 360 -11.06 -11.51 -0.35
CA ARG A 360 -11.38 -12.70 0.44
C ARG A 360 -12.67 -12.51 1.23
N THR A 361 -13.64 -13.40 1.01
CA THR A 361 -14.99 -13.30 1.57
C THR A 361 -15.32 -14.30 2.67
N SER A 362 -14.41 -15.25 2.96
CA SER A 362 -14.57 -16.24 4.03
C SER A 362 -13.23 -16.86 4.43
N GLN A 363 -13.13 -17.37 5.65
CA GLN A 363 -11.96 -18.11 6.12
C GLN A 363 -11.66 -19.39 5.32
N SER A 364 -12.72 -20.05 4.86
CA SER A 364 -12.64 -21.36 4.17
C SER A 364 -12.75 -21.26 2.65
N GLY A 365 -12.69 -20.04 2.09
CA GLY A 365 -12.94 -19.81 0.67
C GLY A 365 -11.68 -19.66 -0.14
N GLY A 366 -11.60 -20.34 -1.27
CA GLY A 366 -10.58 -20.14 -2.28
C GLY A 366 -9.30 -20.95 -2.10
N ASP A 367 -8.49 -20.94 -3.14
CA ASP A 367 -7.19 -21.62 -3.17
C ASP A 367 -6.07 -20.75 -2.57
N GLY A 368 -6.38 -19.54 -2.05
CA GLY A 368 -5.41 -18.57 -1.58
C GLY A 368 -5.74 -17.94 -0.23
N ARG A 369 -4.73 -17.31 0.38
CA ARG A 369 -4.83 -16.60 1.66
C ARG A 369 -4.83 -15.07 1.50
N ARG A 370 -4.56 -14.55 0.30
CA ARG A 370 -4.45 -13.10 0.03
C ARG A 370 -5.80 -12.39 0.14
N GLY A 371 -5.77 -11.08 0.22
CA GLY A 371 -6.97 -10.24 0.12
C GLY A 371 -7.89 -10.26 1.34
N GLY A 372 -7.41 -10.67 2.51
CA GLY A 372 -8.20 -10.71 3.76
C GLY A 372 -8.58 -9.35 4.32
N GLY A 373 -7.90 -8.30 3.89
CA GLY A 373 -8.09 -6.92 4.33
C GLY A 373 -6.97 -6.41 5.23
N SER A 374 -6.59 -5.16 5.04
CA SER A 374 -5.48 -4.55 5.77
C SER A 374 -5.88 -4.09 7.16
N MET A 375 -4.95 -4.19 8.09
CA MET A 375 -5.08 -3.72 9.46
C MET A 375 -3.81 -3.05 9.95
N ILE A 376 -3.98 -2.12 10.88
CA ILE A 376 -2.88 -1.50 11.60
C ILE A 376 -3.09 -1.78 13.09
N PHE A 377 -2.06 -2.25 13.76
CA PHE A 377 -2.04 -2.42 15.20
C PHE A 377 -1.14 -1.38 15.83
N VAL A 378 -1.68 -0.64 16.78
CA VAL A 378 -0.94 0.37 17.55
C VAL A 378 -0.77 -0.14 18.98
N HIS A 379 0.47 -0.26 19.42
CA HIS A 379 0.76 -0.57 20.80
C HIS A 379 0.39 0.63 21.67
N MET A 380 -0.39 0.38 22.73
CA MET A 380 -0.80 1.40 23.70
C MET A 380 -0.16 1.12 25.04
N THR A 381 0.58 2.08 25.57
CA THR A 381 1.17 1.97 26.89
C THR A 381 0.22 2.59 27.92
N PRO A 382 -0.36 1.79 28.83
CA PRO A 382 -1.19 2.33 29.90
C PRO A 382 -0.34 3.09 30.92
N VAL A 383 -0.82 4.26 31.36
CA VAL A 383 -0.28 4.99 32.52
C VAL A 383 -1.08 4.67 33.76
N ALA A 384 -0.62 5.02 34.93
CA ALA A 384 -1.29 4.71 36.20
C ALA A 384 -2.76 5.20 36.19
N GLY A 385 -3.70 4.33 36.56
CA GLY A 385 -5.13 4.63 36.51
C GLY A 385 -5.78 4.51 35.14
N ASN A 386 -5.36 3.58 34.35
CA ASN A 386 -5.62 3.36 32.93
C ASN A 386 -7.01 2.81 32.54
N THR A 387 -8.05 3.15 33.27
CA THR A 387 -9.45 2.89 32.88
C THR A 387 -10.06 4.11 32.19
N GLY A 388 -11.12 3.89 31.41
CA GLY A 388 -11.83 4.94 30.69
C GLY A 388 -11.40 5.05 29.23
N ARG A 389 -11.29 6.27 28.70
CA ARG A 389 -10.96 6.52 27.31
C ARG A 389 -9.55 6.03 26.97
N VAL A 390 -9.46 5.08 26.01
CA VAL A 390 -8.19 4.58 25.47
C VAL A 390 -7.73 5.44 24.30
N ALA A 391 -8.62 5.65 23.32
CA ALA A 391 -8.32 6.48 22.16
C ALA A 391 -9.60 6.98 21.46
N ASP A 392 -9.48 8.08 20.76
CA ASP A 392 -10.41 8.56 19.74
C ASP A 392 -9.80 8.33 18.37
N ILE A 393 -10.53 7.65 17.47
CA ILE A 393 -10.11 7.32 16.13
C ILE A 393 -10.94 8.12 15.14
N THR A 394 -10.28 8.94 14.34
CA THR A 394 -10.93 9.73 13.28
C THR A 394 -10.52 9.24 11.92
N LEU A 395 -11.50 8.81 11.12
CA LEU A 395 -11.35 8.47 9.72
C LEU A 395 -11.83 9.62 8.86
N SER A 396 -11.05 10.03 7.87
CA SER A 396 -11.51 10.92 6.82
C SER A 396 -11.05 10.43 5.45
N PHE A 397 -11.87 10.64 4.41
CA PHE A 397 -11.61 10.15 3.05
C PHE A 397 -12.39 10.95 2.01
N ARG A 398 -12.04 10.77 0.73
CA ARG A 398 -12.79 11.24 -0.44
C ARG A 398 -13.27 10.05 -1.26
N THR A 399 -14.47 10.17 -1.83
CA THR A 399 -14.91 9.20 -2.84
C THR A 399 -14.33 9.56 -4.21
N PRO A 400 -14.04 8.58 -5.09
CA PRO A 400 -13.60 8.86 -6.45
C PRO A 400 -14.54 9.84 -7.17
N GLY A 401 -13.96 10.84 -7.86
CA GLY A 401 -14.71 11.88 -8.54
C GLY A 401 -15.28 13.00 -7.65
N SER A 402 -15.12 12.93 -6.32
CA SER A 402 -15.57 13.97 -5.38
C SER A 402 -14.38 14.67 -4.70
N GLN A 403 -14.49 15.99 -4.55
CA GLN A 403 -13.55 16.77 -3.73
C GLN A 403 -14.02 16.89 -2.26
N ALA A 404 -15.25 16.53 -1.98
CA ALA A 404 -15.79 16.59 -0.62
C ALA A 404 -15.17 15.50 0.26
N ARG A 405 -14.70 15.88 1.45
CA ARG A 405 -14.17 14.96 2.45
C ARG A 405 -15.27 14.48 3.38
N VAL A 406 -15.38 13.19 3.55
CA VAL A 406 -16.24 12.54 4.55
C VAL A 406 -15.41 12.26 5.79
N SER A 407 -15.93 12.52 6.98
CA SER A 407 -15.23 12.26 8.24
C SER A 407 -16.16 11.62 9.26
N GLN A 408 -15.56 10.81 10.16
CA GLN A 408 -16.23 10.22 11.33
C GLN A 408 -15.21 9.96 12.43
N THR A 409 -15.68 9.99 13.69
CA THR A 409 -14.87 9.68 14.86
C THR A 409 -15.56 8.60 15.68
N VAL A 410 -14.77 7.63 16.15
CA VAL A 410 -15.19 6.57 17.08
C VAL A 410 -14.29 6.62 18.30
N SER A 411 -14.88 6.39 19.46
CA SER A 411 -14.19 6.38 20.75
C SER A 411 -14.10 4.96 21.28
N LEU A 412 -12.93 4.58 21.78
CA LEU A 412 -12.70 3.30 22.45
C LEU A 412 -12.43 3.53 23.93
N ASP A 413 -13.18 2.82 24.76
CA ASP A 413 -13.09 2.88 26.21
C ASP A 413 -12.75 1.49 26.78
N TYR A 414 -12.00 1.48 27.87
CA TYR A 414 -11.69 0.28 28.63
C TYR A 414 -12.22 0.41 30.06
N ALA A 415 -13.04 -0.53 30.44
CA ALA A 415 -13.42 -0.74 31.85
C ALA A 415 -12.51 -1.81 32.44
N ASP A 416 -11.93 -1.54 33.61
CA ASP A 416 -10.99 -2.44 34.27
C ASP A 416 -11.54 -3.87 34.37
N ASP A 417 -10.74 -4.86 33.96
CA ASP A 417 -11.04 -6.27 34.15
C ASP A 417 -9.90 -6.93 34.93
N PRO A 418 -10.13 -7.32 36.20
CA PRO A 418 -9.11 -7.93 37.04
C PRO A 418 -8.72 -9.35 36.62
N LYS A 419 -9.36 -9.95 35.60
CA LYS A 419 -9.13 -11.33 35.17
C LYS A 419 -8.17 -11.44 33.97
N LEU A 420 -7.39 -10.40 33.66
CA LEU A 420 -6.49 -10.42 32.53
C LEU A 420 -5.41 -11.49 32.69
N THR A 421 -5.49 -12.50 31.87
CA THR A 421 -4.43 -13.50 31.63
C THR A 421 -4.10 -13.55 30.14
N PRO A 422 -2.97 -14.13 29.73
CA PRO A 422 -2.69 -14.32 28.30
C PRO A 422 -3.81 -15.08 27.58
N GLU A 423 -4.45 -16.01 28.28
CA GLU A 423 -5.51 -16.86 27.77
C GLU A 423 -6.90 -16.21 27.81
N GLN A 424 -7.05 -15.12 28.58
CA GLN A 424 -8.32 -14.42 28.78
C GLN A 424 -8.13 -12.91 28.75
N PRO A 425 -7.70 -12.35 27.61
CA PRO A 425 -7.60 -10.90 27.45
C PRO A 425 -8.99 -10.26 27.39
N TYR A 426 -9.05 -8.97 27.74
CA TYR A 426 -10.21 -8.15 27.37
C TYR A 426 -10.23 -7.96 25.86
N LEU A 427 -11.36 -8.19 25.23
CA LEU A 427 -11.60 -8.01 23.80
C LEU A 427 -12.84 -7.14 23.62
N SER A 428 -12.72 -6.02 22.91
CA SER A 428 -13.84 -5.10 22.70
C SER A 428 -14.95 -5.66 21.80
N SER A 429 -14.66 -6.71 21.05
CA SER A 429 -15.62 -7.44 20.23
C SER A 429 -15.16 -8.89 20.01
N PRO A 430 -16.06 -9.81 19.61
CA PRO A 430 -15.67 -11.20 19.30
C PRO A 430 -14.59 -11.32 18.22
N GLN A 431 -14.61 -10.44 17.22
CA GLN A 431 -13.63 -10.42 16.13
C GLN A 431 -12.22 -10.10 16.63
N MET A 432 -12.10 -9.40 17.76
CA MET A 432 -10.80 -9.11 18.37
C MET A 432 -10.07 -10.36 18.87
N ALA A 433 -10.73 -11.52 19.01
CA ALA A 433 -10.06 -12.76 19.39
C ALA A 433 -9.07 -13.24 18.32
N GLU A 434 -9.52 -13.33 17.07
CA GLU A 434 -8.67 -13.68 15.92
C GLU A 434 -7.52 -12.67 15.77
N ARG A 435 -7.84 -11.40 15.87
CA ARG A 435 -6.89 -10.28 15.69
C ARG A 435 -5.85 -10.21 16.82
N PHE A 436 -6.22 -10.54 18.03
CA PHE A 436 -5.29 -10.67 19.14
C PHE A 436 -4.29 -11.81 18.91
N ALA A 437 -4.78 -12.96 18.47
CA ALA A 437 -3.93 -14.11 18.15
C ALA A 437 -2.99 -13.83 16.98
N MET A 438 -3.51 -13.29 15.88
CA MET A 438 -2.75 -12.88 14.70
C MET A 438 -1.65 -11.89 15.05
N TYR A 439 -1.96 -10.86 15.85
CA TYR A 439 -0.97 -9.86 16.27
C TYR A 439 0.16 -10.49 17.13
N ASN A 440 -0.17 -11.37 18.06
CA ASN A 440 0.85 -12.05 18.87
C ASN A 440 1.67 -13.05 18.05
N MET A 441 1.06 -13.75 17.08
CA MET A 441 1.78 -14.59 16.12
C MET A 441 2.76 -13.76 15.29
N PHE A 442 2.30 -12.62 14.76
CA PHE A 442 3.15 -11.67 14.06
C PHE A 442 4.37 -11.24 14.91
N LEU A 443 4.16 -10.85 16.16
CA LEU A 443 5.24 -10.44 17.06
C LEU A 443 6.27 -11.54 17.26
N GLY A 444 5.83 -12.78 17.38
CA GLY A 444 6.71 -13.94 17.54
C GLY A 444 7.58 -14.22 16.30
N ILE A 445 6.96 -14.27 15.14
CA ILE A 445 7.70 -14.50 13.87
C ILE A 445 8.67 -13.33 13.62
N ARG A 446 8.22 -12.09 13.80
CA ARG A 446 9.06 -10.91 13.64
C ARG A 446 10.26 -10.90 14.59
N ALA A 447 10.05 -11.23 15.86
CA ALA A 447 11.14 -11.34 16.83
C ALA A 447 12.17 -12.39 16.41
N ALA A 448 11.73 -13.49 15.83
CA ALA A 448 12.63 -14.53 15.32
C ALA A 448 13.43 -14.07 14.09
N THR A 449 12.81 -13.37 13.13
CA THR A 449 13.52 -12.83 11.95
C THR A 449 14.55 -11.76 12.33
N GLN A 450 14.35 -11.06 13.44
CA GLN A 450 15.24 -10.02 13.95
C GLN A 450 16.26 -10.55 14.97
N ALA A 451 16.15 -11.81 15.36
CA ALA A 451 17.07 -12.40 16.33
C ALA A 451 18.51 -12.42 15.80
N THR A 452 19.45 -12.06 16.66
CA THR A 452 20.88 -12.02 16.32
C THR A 452 21.56 -13.39 16.37
N ASP A 453 20.89 -14.38 16.94
CA ASP A 453 21.36 -15.76 17.02
C ASP A 453 20.18 -16.75 16.93
N LEU A 454 20.50 -17.96 16.45
CA LEU A 454 19.49 -19.01 16.23
C LEU A 454 18.86 -19.55 17.52
N GLY A 455 19.57 -19.44 18.66
CA GLY A 455 19.03 -19.88 19.95
C GLY A 455 17.90 -18.98 20.43
N CYS A 456 18.02 -17.67 20.22
CA CYS A 456 16.94 -16.72 20.49
C CYS A 456 15.77 -16.89 19.51
N ALA A 457 16.06 -17.08 18.21
CA ALA A 457 15.00 -17.34 17.22
C ALA A 457 14.20 -18.60 17.59
N ASP A 458 14.89 -19.70 17.94
CA ASP A 458 14.27 -20.94 18.40
C ASP A 458 13.39 -20.73 19.65
N ALA A 459 13.93 -20.04 20.66
CA ALA A 459 13.21 -19.83 21.92
C ALA A 459 11.92 -19.00 21.74
N VAL A 460 11.99 -17.95 20.91
CA VAL A 460 10.85 -17.08 20.63
C VAL A 460 9.78 -17.80 19.81
N LEU A 461 10.19 -18.52 18.77
CA LEU A 461 9.23 -19.27 17.92
C LEU A 461 8.56 -20.41 18.68
N ASP A 462 9.30 -21.15 19.51
CA ASP A 462 8.71 -22.24 20.30
C ASP A 462 7.69 -21.73 21.32
N ALA A 463 7.99 -20.62 22.00
CA ALA A 463 7.03 -19.99 22.92
C ALA A 463 5.79 -19.46 22.19
N THR A 464 5.98 -18.84 21.00
CA THR A 464 4.89 -18.36 20.16
C THR A 464 4.03 -19.52 19.70
N ARG A 465 4.64 -20.61 19.20
CA ARG A 465 3.96 -21.81 18.78
C ARG A 465 3.11 -22.41 19.90
N ASP A 466 3.68 -22.57 21.09
CA ASP A 466 2.98 -23.17 22.23
C ASP A 466 1.78 -22.33 22.68
N ALA A 467 1.93 -21.00 22.74
CA ALA A 467 0.84 -20.09 23.07
C ALA A 467 -0.26 -20.08 21.99
N ALA A 468 0.12 -20.02 20.72
CA ALA A 468 -0.80 -20.04 19.59
C ALA A 468 -1.55 -21.38 19.50
N ALA A 469 -0.87 -22.52 19.68
CA ALA A 469 -1.49 -23.82 19.72
C ALA A 469 -2.50 -23.96 20.86
N ALA A 470 -2.15 -23.48 22.07
CA ALA A 470 -3.07 -23.45 23.22
C ALA A 470 -4.31 -22.59 22.92
N TRP A 471 -4.11 -21.39 22.33
CA TRP A 471 -5.20 -20.50 21.92
C TRP A 471 -6.11 -21.18 20.88
N ASN A 472 -5.52 -21.81 19.88
CA ASN A 472 -6.27 -22.38 18.76
C ASN A 472 -7.08 -23.65 19.14
N THR A 473 -6.79 -24.28 20.28
CA THR A 473 -7.62 -25.40 20.78
C THR A 473 -9.06 -24.98 21.11
N THR A 474 -9.31 -23.70 21.36
CA THR A 474 -10.62 -23.16 21.71
C THR A 474 -11.22 -22.26 20.63
N HIS A 475 -10.42 -21.77 19.68
CA HIS A 475 -10.87 -20.83 18.67
C HIS A 475 -11.00 -21.45 17.28
N GLU A 476 -10.30 -22.58 17.02
CA GLU A 476 -10.35 -23.33 15.76
C GLU A 476 -10.14 -22.46 14.51
N ASP A 477 -9.23 -21.46 14.61
CA ASP A 477 -8.92 -20.54 13.52
C ASP A 477 -8.01 -21.22 12.48
N PRO A 478 -8.46 -21.38 11.21
CA PRO A 478 -7.68 -22.05 10.17
C PRO A 478 -6.47 -21.21 9.70
N ASP A 479 -6.53 -19.88 9.75
CA ASP A 479 -5.40 -19.03 9.39
C ASP A 479 -4.28 -19.15 10.44
N LEU A 480 -4.64 -19.15 11.72
CA LEU A 480 -3.69 -19.41 12.81
C LEU A 480 -3.11 -20.83 12.73
N ALA A 481 -3.90 -21.83 12.31
CA ALA A 481 -3.42 -23.18 12.09
C ALA A 481 -2.39 -23.26 10.94
N ALA A 482 -2.57 -22.48 9.88
CA ALA A 482 -1.59 -22.39 8.80
C ALA A 482 -0.30 -21.67 9.24
N ASP A 483 -0.42 -20.66 10.09
CA ASP A 483 0.76 -19.98 10.68
C ASP A 483 1.55 -20.90 11.61
N LEU A 484 0.87 -21.76 12.36
CA LEU A 484 1.55 -22.79 13.17
C LEU A 484 2.40 -23.73 12.31
N MET A 485 1.91 -24.12 11.13
CA MET A 485 2.73 -24.94 10.19
C MET A 485 3.95 -24.16 9.67
N LEU A 486 3.79 -22.88 9.40
CA LEU A 486 4.90 -22.00 8.99
C LEU A 486 5.96 -21.88 10.10
N VAL A 487 5.54 -21.72 11.35
CA VAL A 487 6.43 -21.67 12.52
C VAL A 487 7.15 -22.99 12.73
N ASP A 488 6.45 -24.14 12.58
CA ASP A 488 7.07 -25.45 12.67
C ASP A 488 8.14 -25.67 11.59
N GLN A 489 7.91 -25.20 10.37
CA GLN A 489 8.89 -25.23 9.28
C GLN A 489 10.11 -24.34 9.61
N TYR A 490 9.88 -23.15 10.14
CA TYR A 490 10.97 -22.25 10.55
C TYR A 490 11.83 -22.89 11.65
N LEU A 491 11.21 -23.47 12.67
CA LEU A 491 11.91 -24.19 13.74
C LEU A 491 12.74 -25.39 13.18
N ALA A 492 12.20 -26.12 12.19
CA ALA A 492 12.91 -27.19 11.53
C ALA A 492 14.16 -26.67 10.77
N ASN A 493 14.06 -25.54 10.09
CA ASN A 493 15.17 -24.91 9.40
C ASN A 493 16.24 -24.44 10.40
N ILE A 494 15.86 -23.80 11.53
CA ILE A 494 16.77 -23.42 12.60
C ILE A 494 17.53 -24.65 13.12
N ALA A 495 16.86 -25.76 13.36
CA ALA A 495 17.46 -27.00 13.82
C ALA A 495 18.47 -27.58 12.81
N ALA A 496 18.14 -27.51 11.50
CA ALA A 496 19.02 -27.95 10.42
C ALA A 496 20.32 -27.11 10.34
N HIS A 497 20.25 -25.84 10.72
CA HIS A 497 21.40 -24.92 10.79
C HIS A 497 22.17 -24.97 12.13
N GLY A 498 21.84 -25.95 12.98
CA GLY A 498 22.56 -26.17 14.25
C GLY A 498 22.09 -25.25 15.39
N GLY A 499 20.99 -24.52 15.20
CA GLY A 499 20.26 -23.83 16.24
C GLY A 499 19.18 -24.73 16.84
N GLY A 500 18.85 -24.50 18.10
CA GLY A 500 17.64 -25.08 18.72
C GLY A 500 17.79 -26.43 19.41
N SER A 501 16.76 -26.72 20.18
CA SER A 501 16.61 -27.96 20.98
C SER A 501 16.09 -29.15 20.17
N TYR A 502 15.64 -28.95 18.95
CA TYR A 502 15.01 -29.98 18.11
C TYR A 502 15.97 -31.08 17.62
N GLY A 503 17.28 -30.86 17.73
CA GLY A 503 18.33 -31.75 17.23
C GLY A 503 19.17 -32.50 18.28
N GLY A 504 18.83 -32.50 19.55
CA GLY A 504 19.45 -33.34 20.55
C GLY A 504 20.86 -32.93 21.05
N SER A 505 21.37 -31.77 20.77
CA SER A 505 22.54 -31.17 21.43
C SER A 505 22.05 -30.30 22.58
N GLY A 506 21.93 -30.86 23.79
CA GLY A 506 21.30 -30.29 24.97
C GLY A 506 21.89 -28.98 25.53
N GLY A 507 21.86 -27.92 24.73
CA GLY A 507 22.04 -26.54 25.19
C GLY A 507 20.74 -26.04 25.80
N ALA A 508 20.80 -25.47 27.00
CA ALA A 508 19.65 -24.79 27.56
C ALA A 508 19.24 -23.59 26.66
N ARG A 509 17.97 -23.49 26.29
CA ARG A 509 17.43 -22.33 25.57
C ARG A 509 17.72 -21.05 26.36
N PRO A 510 18.09 -19.96 25.70
CA PRO A 510 18.19 -18.67 26.37
C PRO A 510 16.81 -18.27 26.91
N PRO A 511 16.72 -17.61 28.07
CA PRO A 511 15.46 -17.07 28.52
C PRO A 511 14.98 -15.98 27.55
N ILE A 512 13.71 -16.00 27.15
CA ILE A 512 13.11 -15.05 26.17
C ILE A 512 13.41 -13.60 26.53
N GLY A 513 13.42 -13.26 27.84
CA GLY A 513 13.74 -11.90 28.30
C GLY A 513 15.20 -11.45 28.03
N SER A 514 16.09 -12.36 27.57
CA SER A 514 17.44 -12.02 27.10
C SER A 514 17.57 -11.90 25.57
N CYS A 515 16.50 -12.25 24.86
CA CYS A 515 16.44 -12.15 23.41
C CYS A 515 15.92 -10.76 22.98
N PRO A 516 16.39 -10.22 21.85
CA PRO A 516 15.81 -9.00 21.30
C PRO A 516 14.30 -9.20 21.06
N THR A 517 13.48 -8.34 21.62
CA THR A 517 12.03 -8.33 21.35
C THR A 517 11.75 -7.24 20.33
N ALA A 518 11.22 -7.64 19.20
CA ALA A 518 10.94 -6.74 18.10
C ALA A 518 9.61 -6.03 18.26
N ILE A 519 9.46 -5.23 19.29
CA ILE A 519 8.45 -4.18 19.29
C ILE A 519 9.14 -2.93 18.75
N GLY A 520 9.05 -2.72 17.46
CA GLY A 520 9.56 -1.56 16.79
C GLY A 520 8.70 -1.26 15.56
N PRO A 521 8.79 -0.07 14.98
CA PRO A 521 8.08 0.24 13.75
C PRO A 521 8.42 -0.79 12.68
N ASP A 522 7.52 -1.02 11.75
CA ASP A 522 7.87 -1.57 10.46
C ASP A 522 9.01 -0.73 9.94
N GLY A 523 10.11 -1.33 9.47
CA GLY A 523 11.33 -0.62 9.12
C GLY A 523 11.03 0.68 8.36
N PRO A 524 11.90 1.70 8.44
CA PRO A 524 11.58 2.98 7.83
C PRO A 524 11.17 2.76 6.37
N PRO A 525 10.18 3.51 5.87
CA PRO A 525 9.96 3.56 4.43
C PRO A 525 11.31 3.89 3.79
N PRO A 526 11.62 3.35 2.60
CA PRO A 526 12.88 3.64 1.93
C PRO A 526 13.10 5.15 1.95
N PRO A 527 14.30 5.65 2.32
CA PRO A 527 14.51 7.04 2.62
C PRO A 527 14.10 7.90 1.44
N VAL A 528 13.04 8.64 1.61
CA VAL A 528 12.65 9.73 0.72
C VAL A 528 13.42 10.93 1.24
N ASP A 529 14.71 11.01 0.88
CA ASP A 529 15.55 12.12 1.27
C ASP A 529 14.87 13.44 0.85
N GLY A 530 14.48 14.24 1.80
CA GLY A 530 14.03 15.61 1.61
C GLY A 530 12.52 15.86 1.59
N VAL A 531 11.68 14.87 1.81
CA VAL A 531 10.28 15.12 2.14
C VAL A 531 10.05 14.62 3.57
N PRO A 532 9.90 15.52 4.56
CA PRO A 532 9.39 15.10 5.85
C PRO A 532 8.06 14.37 5.57
N ILE A 533 7.86 13.21 6.20
CA ILE A 533 6.52 12.70 6.41
C ILE A 533 5.94 13.65 7.48
N GLY A 534 5.77 14.91 7.06
CA GLY A 534 5.12 15.92 7.86
C GLY A 534 3.64 15.59 7.82
N ILE A 535 3.01 15.64 8.94
CA ILE A 535 1.58 15.89 9.06
C ILE A 535 1.39 17.32 8.52
N ASP A 536 1.45 17.48 7.19
CA ASP A 536 1.22 18.76 6.56
C ASP A 536 -0.29 19.01 6.60
N ASP A 537 -0.69 19.90 7.50
CA ASP A 537 -2.02 20.54 7.49
C ASP A 537 -2.21 21.46 6.26
N GLU A 538 -1.28 21.51 5.33
CA GLU A 538 -1.48 22.27 4.09
C GLU A 538 -2.39 21.47 3.14
N PRO A 539 -3.55 22.05 2.79
CA PRO A 539 -4.37 21.48 1.73
C PRO A 539 -3.54 21.47 0.44
N PRO A 540 -3.67 20.42 -0.40
CA PRO A 540 -2.95 20.36 -1.67
C PRO A 540 -3.20 21.63 -2.48
N PRO A 541 -2.20 22.11 -3.25
CA PRO A 541 -2.29 23.37 -3.96
C PRO A 541 -3.58 23.41 -4.77
N HIS A 542 -4.42 24.36 -4.42
CA HIS A 542 -5.66 24.61 -5.15
C HIS A 542 -5.29 24.96 -6.59
N TYR A 543 -5.67 24.12 -7.54
CA TYR A 543 -5.83 24.57 -8.92
C TYR A 543 -6.97 25.58 -8.92
N THR A 544 -6.62 26.85 -8.76
CA THR A 544 -7.53 27.97 -8.99
C THR A 544 -7.77 28.06 -10.49
N GLY A 545 -8.90 27.55 -10.93
CA GLY A 545 -9.54 28.09 -12.11
C GLY A 545 -9.64 29.60 -11.91
N LEU A 546 -9.29 30.36 -12.94
CA LEU A 546 -9.32 31.82 -13.02
C LEU A 546 -10.51 32.40 -12.26
N ALA A 547 -10.26 32.91 -11.05
CA ALA A 547 -11.20 33.76 -10.36
C ALA A 547 -10.87 35.21 -10.73
N CYS A 548 -11.83 35.88 -11.35
CA CYS A 548 -11.78 37.33 -11.53
C CYS A 548 -11.70 38.00 -10.16
N SER A 549 -10.55 38.57 -9.81
CA SER A 549 -10.43 39.47 -8.67
C SER A 549 -10.78 40.88 -9.11
N THR A 550 -11.85 41.45 -8.57
CA THR A 550 -12.15 42.87 -8.64
C THR A 550 -11.13 43.62 -7.77
N GLY A 551 -10.26 44.40 -8.39
CA GLY A 551 -9.30 45.22 -7.73
C GLY A 551 -9.92 46.46 -7.09
N GLY A 552 -9.61 46.68 -5.81
CA GLY A 552 -9.72 47.97 -5.16
C GLY A 552 -8.32 48.55 -5.01
N ALA A 553 -8.09 49.70 -5.65
CA ALA A 553 -6.84 50.44 -5.60
C ALA A 553 -6.69 51.22 -4.28
N THR A 554 -5.52 51.15 -3.65
CA THR A 554 -4.85 52.31 -3.03
C THR A 554 -3.39 51.99 -2.68
N GLY A 555 -2.49 52.66 -3.35
CA GLY A 555 -1.36 53.39 -2.82
C GLY A 555 -0.10 52.68 -2.35
N GLY A 556 1.02 52.89 -3.06
CA GLY A 556 2.33 52.95 -2.43
C GLY A 556 3.45 52.13 -3.07
N LEU A 557 4.18 52.72 -4.01
CA LEU A 557 5.54 52.33 -4.37
C LEU A 557 6.51 52.63 -3.21
N PRO A 558 7.66 51.93 -3.07
CA PRO A 558 8.82 52.38 -3.79
C PRO A 558 9.71 51.31 -4.43
N ILE A 559 10.29 51.70 -5.51
CA ILE A 559 11.43 51.28 -6.28
C ILE A 559 12.63 50.88 -5.42
N LEU A 560 13.30 49.79 -5.75
CA LEU A 560 14.76 49.70 -5.60
C LEU A 560 15.38 48.78 -6.66
N LEU A 561 16.29 49.39 -7.40
CA LEU A 561 17.22 48.82 -8.36
C LEU A 561 18.18 47.81 -7.71
N ALA A 562 18.59 46.80 -8.45
CA ALA A 562 19.99 46.34 -8.41
C ALA A 562 20.33 45.54 -9.68
N ALA A 563 21.15 46.05 -10.32
CA ALA A 563 22.26 45.92 -11.23
C ALA A 563 22.72 44.49 -11.53
N ALA A 564 22.86 44.31 -12.84
CA ALA A 564 23.63 43.26 -13.50
C ALA A 564 25.14 43.47 -13.32
N ALA A 565 25.90 42.40 -13.26
CA ALA A 565 27.30 42.40 -13.62
C ALA A 565 27.63 41.12 -14.37
N ALA A 566 27.95 41.31 -15.63
CA ALA A 566 28.52 40.35 -16.55
C ALA A 566 30.04 40.33 -16.42
N ALA A 567 30.60 39.27 -17.01
CA ALA A 567 31.93 39.19 -17.61
C ALA A 567 33.02 38.41 -16.88
N GLY A 568 33.57 37.46 -17.63
CA GLY A 568 34.90 36.96 -17.43
C GLY A 568 35.29 35.67 -18.12
N LEU A 569 35.29 35.66 -19.45
CA LEU A 569 36.07 34.66 -20.24
C LEU A 569 37.56 34.74 -19.86
N ARG A 570 38.21 33.57 -19.65
CA ARG A 570 39.59 33.37 -20.13
C ARG A 570 39.91 31.91 -20.38
N ARG A 571 40.14 31.66 -21.65
CA ARG A 571 40.91 30.50 -22.19
C ARG A 571 42.32 30.47 -21.59
N ARG A 572 42.83 29.27 -21.33
CA ARG A 572 44.24 28.96 -21.65
C ARG A 572 44.39 27.46 -21.95
N ARG A 573 44.95 27.24 -23.11
CA ARG A 573 45.51 26.00 -23.67
C ARG A 573 46.86 25.66 -23.02
N ARG A 574 47.26 24.37 -23.19
CA ARG A 574 48.60 23.75 -23.16
C ARG A 574 48.95 23.19 -21.77
N ARG A 575 49.27 21.95 -21.64
CA ARG A 575 49.96 20.91 -22.42
C ARG A 575 49.39 19.54 -22.15
#